data_01492d3da99805c9f7292d624dcaf6ee
#
_entry.id   01492d3da99805c9f7292d624dcaf6ee
#
_cell.length_a   1.000
_cell.length_b   1.000
_cell.length_c   1.000
_cell.angle_alpha   90.00
_cell.angle_beta   90.00
_cell.angle_gamma   90.00
#
_symmetry.space_group_name_H-M   'P 1'
#
loop_
_entity.id
_entity.type
_entity.pdbx_description
1 polymer ?
#
loop_
_entity_poly.entity_id
_entity_poly.type
_entity_poly.pdbx_seq_one_letter_code
_entity_poly.pdbx_strand_id
1 'polypeptide(L)'
;MEILKGLPVANSINEQLIEDIKNIDGELPHLAIIRVGERPDDCSYERGAVKKMDKVGVRCTTYTFAADISNDEFQKGFDRINNNPDIDGILLLRPLPKHIDEKAVENRIDPRKDLDGISPVNLAKVYAGDETGYAPCTAEAVIEMLDYAGVDIKGRRVTVVGRSLVIGKPVAMLLMKRNATVTVVHTKTVDMAATCKHAQILVAAAGSAKMIKPEYVADGAVVIDVGINVDEEGKLCGDVDFEAIENIASIATPVPGGVGSVTTSVLAKHLVKAAHMR
;
A
#
# COMPACT_ATOMS: atom_id res chain seq x y z
N MET A 1 -8.45 -3.82 -23.98
CA MET A 1 -8.23 -3.55 -22.51
C MET A 1 -7.73 -2.14 -22.31
N GLU A 2 -8.29 -1.39 -21.36
CA GLU A 2 -7.75 -0.10 -20.92
C GLU A 2 -6.58 -0.34 -19.95
N ILE A 3 -5.47 0.40 -20.09
CA ILE A 3 -4.32 0.29 -19.21
C ILE A 3 -4.40 1.38 -18.14
N LEU A 4 -4.71 0.99 -16.91
CA LEU A 4 -4.82 1.90 -15.78
C LEU A 4 -3.44 2.14 -15.13
N LYS A 5 -2.78 3.22 -15.54
CA LYS A 5 -1.45 3.59 -15.01
C LYS A 5 -1.58 4.30 -13.67
N GLY A 6 -0.65 4.03 -12.74
CA GLY A 6 -0.64 4.65 -11.42
C GLY A 6 -0.18 6.12 -11.40
N LEU A 7 0.65 6.56 -12.35
CA LEU A 7 1.17 7.92 -12.34
C LEU A 7 0.08 9.02 -12.44
N PRO A 8 -0.94 8.92 -13.31
CA PRO A 8 -2.05 9.85 -13.31
C PRO A 8 -2.81 9.90 -12.00
N VAL A 9 -3.07 8.72 -11.38
CA VAL A 9 -3.72 8.59 -10.07
C VAL A 9 -2.89 9.30 -8.99
N ALA A 10 -1.60 9.01 -8.93
CA ALA A 10 -0.67 9.62 -7.98
C ALA A 10 -0.61 11.16 -8.16
N ASN A 11 -0.67 11.66 -9.40
CA ASN A 11 -0.67 13.10 -9.65
C ASN A 11 -1.98 13.75 -9.17
N SER A 12 -3.12 13.13 -9.43
CA SER A 12 -4.43 13.64 -8.95
C SER A 12 -4.46 13.74 -7.42
N ILE A 13 -3.97 12.70 -6.71
CA ILE A 13 -3.84 12.73 -5.23
C ILE A 13 -2.91 13.86 -4.80
N ASN A 14 -1.74 14.02 -5.44
CA ASN A 14 -0.78 15.04 -5.04
C ASN A 14 -1.30 16.47 -5.27
N GLU A 15 -2.02 16.71 -6.36
CA GLU A 15 -2.63 18.01 -6.65
C GLU A 15 -3.63 18.41 -5.56
N GLN A 16 -4.48 17.47 -5.13
CA GLN A 16 -5.39 17.68 -4.01
C GLN A 16 -4.64 17.97 -2.71
N LEU A 17 -3.59 17.17 -2.39
CA LEU A 17 -2.81 17.35 -1.17
C LEU A 17 -2.09 18.71 -1.12
N ILE A 18 -1.57 19.20 -2.24
CA ILE A 18 -0.95 20.53 -2.31
C ILE A 18 -1.95 21.63 -1.95
N GLU A 19 -3.21 21.50 -2.36
CA GLU A 19 -4.25 22.44 -1.96
C GLU A 19 -4.64 22.28 -0.47
N ASP A 20 -4.78 21.04 0.00
CA ASP A 20 -5.13 20.76 1.39
C ASP A 20 -4.07 21.31 2.36
N ILE A 21 -2.78 21.16 2.03
CA ILE A 21 -1.66 21.66 2.84
C ILE A 21 -1.67 23.18 2.99
N LYS A 22 -2.11 23.91 1.98
CA LYS A 22 -2.21 25.40 2.06
C LYS A 22 -3.22 25.86 3.14
N ASN A 23 -4.15 24.97 3.49
CA ASN A 23 -5.21 25.23 4.47
C ASN A 23 -4.87 24.68 5.87
N ILE A 24 -3.66 24.13 6.06
CA ILE A 24 -3.21 23.70 7.38
C ILE A 24 -2.73 24.92 8.19
N ASP A 25 -3.38 25.17 9.31
CA ASP A 25 -2.92 26.18 10.26
C ASP A 25 -1.71 25.65 11.05
N GLY A 26 -0.62 26.41 11.08
CA GLY A 26 0.57 26.10 11.88
C GLY A 26 1.69 25.44 11.09
N GLU A 27 2.35 24.45 11.67
CA GLU A 27 3.52 23.81 11.05
C GLU A 27 3.14 22.80 9.96
N LEU A 28 3.97 22.75 8.91
CA LEU A 28 3.82 21.77 7.84
C LEU A 28 3.91 20.33 8.38
N PRO A 29 3.14 19.39 7.80
CA PRO A 29 3.19 17.98 8.17
C PRO A 29 4.61 17.42 8.10
N HIS A 30 5.00 16.61 9.09
CA HIS A 30 6.35 16.08 9.21
C HIS A 30 6.39 14.56 9.25
N LEU A 31 6.97 13.97 8.20
CA LEU A 31 7.22 12.54 8.08
C LEU A 31 8.59 12.17 8.64
N ALA A 32 8.66 11.15 9.49
CA ALA A 32 9.88 10.44 9.85
C ALA A 32 9.97 9.14 9.02
N ILE A 33 11.03 8.96 8.25
CA ILE A 33 11.35 7.70 7.58
C ILE A 33 12.42 6.99 8.40
N ILE A 34 12.19 5.75 8.81
CA ILE A 34 13.11 4.95 9.62
C ILE A 34 13.65 3.80 8.78
N ARG A 35 14.98 3.72 8.67
CA ARG A 35 15.69 2.67 7.94
C ARG A 35 16.81 2.06 8.77
N VAL A 36 16.98 0.74 8.67
CA VAL A 36 18.08 0.01 9.28
C VAL A 36 18.93 -0.64 8.20
N GLY A 37 20.22 -0.29 8.16
CA GLY A 37 21.14 -0.73 7.12
C GLY A 37 20.93 -0.02 5.78
N GLU A 38 21.48 -0.60 4.70
CA GLU A 38 21.54 0.01 3.37
C GLU A 38 21.10 -0.96 2.26
N ARG A 39 19.99 -1.67 2.48
CA ARG A 39 19.43 -2.51 1.42
C ARG A 39 19.06 -1.65 0.21
N PRO A 40 19.43 -2.05 -1.02
CA PRO A 40 19.19 -1.25 -2.22
C PRO A 40 17.74 -0.85 -2.41
N ASP A 41 16.80 -1.78 -2.12
CA ASP A 41 15.37 -1.56 -2.27
C ASP A 41 14.86 -0.50 -1.27
N ASP A 42 15.30 -0.57 0.00
CA ASP A 42 14.95 0.41 1.03
C ASP A 42 15.48 1.79 0.67
N CYS A 43 16.75 1.87 0.24
CA CYS A 43 17.36 3.13 -0.19
C CYS A 43 16.66 3.73 -1.41
N SER A 44 16.20 2.89 -2.33
CA SER A 44 15.45 3.33 -3.50
C SER A 44 14.08 3.85 -3.12
N TYR A 45 13.37 3.12 -2.25
CA TYR A 45 12.05 3.53 -1.75
C TYR A 45 12.14 4.83 -0.95
N GLU A 46 13.11 4.95 -0.04
CA GLU A 46 13.38 6.16 0.74
C GLU A 46 13.57 7.38 -0.16
N ARG A 47 14.46 7.29 -1.15
CA ARG A 47 14.70 8.39 -2.11
C ARG A 47 13.42 8.79 -2.85
N GLY A 48 12.63 7.81 -3.24
CA GLY A 48 11.32 8.05 -3.89
C GLY A 48 10.34 8.76 -2.97
N ALA A 49 10.24 8.31 -1.71
CA ALA A 49 9.38 8.90 -0.70
C ALA A 49 9.80 10.34 -0.36
N VAL A 50 11.10 10.59 -0.10
CA VAL A 50 11.62 11.93 0.17
C VAL A 50 11.30 12.89 -0.98
N LYS A 51 11.59 12.49 -2.23
CA LYS A 51 11.27 13.30 -3.42
C LYS A 51 9.77 13.58 -3.55
N LYS A 52 8.93 12.62 -3.18
CA LYS A 52 7.47 12.78 -3.18
C LYS A 52 7.05 13.80 -2.13
N MET A 53 7.55 13.69 -0.90
CA MET A 53 7.23 14.60 0.21
C MET A 53 7.67 16.04 -0.12
N ASP A 54 8.86 16.22 -0.69
CA ASP A 54 9.34 17.51 -1.18
C ASP A 54 8.40 18.11 -2.24
N LYS A 55 8.00 17.29 -3.24
CA LYS A 55 7.07 17.73 -4.30
C LYS A 55 5.70 18.16 -3.75
N VAL A 56 5.21 17.50 -2.72
CA VAL A 56 3.92 17.82 -2.09
C VAL A 56 4.03 19.00 -1.13
N GLY A 57 5.25 19.33 -0.66
CA GLY A 57 5.53 20.47 0.20
C GLY A 57 5.41 20.17 1.69
N VAL A 58 5.70 18.92 2.11
CA VAL A 58 5.73 18.51 3.51
C VAL A 58 7.15 18.26 4.00
N ARG A 59 7.36 18.38 5.32
CA ARG A 59 8.65 18.10 5.95
C ARG A 59 8.93 16.61 5.96
N CYS A 60 10.17 16.20 5.72
CA CYS A 60 10.59 14.80 5.76
C CYS A 60 11.98 14.69 6.38
N THR A 61 12.13 13.83 7.38
CA THR A 61 13.41 13.54 8.03
C THR A 61 13.66 12.03 7.98
N THR A 62 14.84 11.64 7.49
CA THR A 62 15.28 10.24 7.48
C THR A 62 16.14 9.94 8.71
N TYR A 63 15.77 8.87 9.42
CA TYR A 63 16.50 8.32 10.56
C TYR A 63 17.11 6.98 10.13
N THR A 64 18.43 6.98 9.94
CA THR A 64 19.18 5.79 9.50
C THR A 64 19.91 5.17 10.68
N PHE A 65 19.72 3.88 10.90
CA PHE A 65 20.43 3.08 11.89
C PHE A 65 21.40 2.13 11.20
N ALA A 66 22.53 1.83 11.87
CA ALA A 66 23.51 0.88 11.37
C ALA A 66 22.89 -0.53 11.23
N ALA A 67 23.34 -1.31 10.26
CA ALA A 67 22.79 -2.65 9.99
C ALA A 67 23.00 -3.62 11.18
N ASP A 68 24.02 -3.40 11.99
CA ASP A 68 24.41 -4.18 13.15
C ASP A 68 23.97 -3.54 14.49
N ILE A 69 23.15 -2.49 14.46
CA ILE A 69 22.62 -1.87 15.68
C ILE A 69 21.95 -2.93 16.56
N SER A 70 22.21 -2.90 17.87
CA SER A 70 21.56 -3.82 18.78
C SER A 70 20.04 -3.58 18.85
N ASN A 71 19.26 -4.64 19.13
CA ASN A 71 17.82 -4.50 19.32
C ASN A 71 17.46 -3.39 20.33
N ASP A 72 18.14 -3.37 21.48
CA ASP A 72 17.85 -2.43 22.56
C ASP A 72 18.12 -0.97 22.16
N GLU A 73 19.22 -0.72 21.43
CA GLU A 73 19.56 0.62 20.93
C GLU A 73 18.57 1.07 19.86
N PHE A 74 18.21 0.17 18.94
CA PHE A 74 17.18 0.46 17.95
C PHE A 74 15.83 0.80 18.61
N GLN A 75 15.38 -0.02 19.56
CA GLN A 75 14.11 0.20 20.26
C GLN A 75 14.10 1.55 20.99
N LYS A 76 15.22 1.94 21.64
CA LYS A 76 15.36 3.28 22.25
C LYS A 76 15.36 4.42 21.24
N GLY A 77 16.00 4.19 20.08
CA GLY A 77 16.00 5.15 18.97
C GLY A 77 14.61 5.35 18.39
N PHE A 78 13.91 4.24 18.17
CA PHE A 78 12.52 4.25 17.71
C PHE A 78 11.60 4.99 18.68
N ASP A 79 11.71 4.71 19.99
CA ASP A 79 10.88 5.37 21.01
C ASP A 79 11.08 6.89 21.03
N ARG A 80 12.30 7.40 20.82
CA ARG A 80 12.55 8.85 20.72
C ARG A 80 11.83 9.47 19.53
N ILE A 81 11.83 8.79 18.38
CA ILE A 81 11.15 9.24 17.16
C ILE A 81 9.63 9.19 17.36
N ASN A 82 9.13 8.07 17.88
CA ASN A 82 7.73 7.84 18.12
C ASN A 82 7.11 8.84 19.09
N ASN A 83 7.85 9.22 20.14
CA ASN A 83 7.42 10.19 21.15
C ASN A 83 7.74 11.66 20.81
N ASN A 84 8.36 11.92 19.65
CA ASN A 84 8.68 13.29 19.25
C ASN A 84 7.39 14.03 18.82
N PRO A 85 6.97 15.11 19.49
CA PRO A 85 5.76 15.84 19.14
C PRO A 85 5.81 16.54 17.77
N ASP A 86 7.03 16.81 17.25
CA ASP A 86 7.20 17.46 15.94
C ASP A 86 6.98 16.51 14.76
N ILE A 87 6.82 15.21 15.03
CA ILE A 87 6.60 14.17 14.00
C ILE A 87 5.13 13.80 13.97
N ASP A 88 4.51 13.96 12.81
CA ASP A 88 3.09 13.60 12.60
C ASP A 88 2.92 12.17 12.09
N GLY A 89 3.92 11.65 11.39
CA GLY A 89 3.83 10.33 10.80
C GLY A 89 5.17 9.62 10.73
N ILE A 90 5.11 8.29 10.78
CA ILE A 90 6.26 7.41 10.72
C ILE A 90 6.06 6.41 9.57
N LEU A 91 7.08 6.32 8.73
CA LEU A 91 7.27 5.24 7.77
C LEU A 91 8.45 4.38 8.23
N LEU A 92 8.18 3.15 8.65
CA LEU A 92 9.20 2.16 8.97
C LEU A 92 9.47 1.30 7.74
N LEU A 93 10.68 1.35 7.20
CA LEU A 93 11.07 0.47 6.08
C LEU A 93 11.30 -0.96 6.59
N ARG A 94 10.52 -1.89 6.05
CA ARG A 94 10.46 -3.29 6.48
C ARG A 94 10.79 -4.26 5.34
N PRO A 95 11.15 -5.50 5.62
CA PRO A 95 11.35 -6.10 6.96
C PRO A 95 12.62 -5.59 7.64
N LEU A 96 12.59 -5.48 8.96
CA LEU A 96 13.77 -5.17 9.76
C LEU A 96 14.78 -6.33 9.76
N PRO A 97 16.07 -6.11 10.05
CA PRO A 97 17.03 -7.18 10.28
C PRO A 97 16.53 -8.18 11.34
N LYS A 98 16.80 -9.47 11.14
CA LYS A 98 16.23 -10.56 11.97
C LYS A 98 16.54 -10.47 13.46
N HIS A 99 17.58 -9.75 13.86
CA HIS A 99 17.98 -9.58 15.27
C HIS A 99 17.21 -8.43 15.95
N ILE A 100 16.40 -7.67 15.20
CA ILE A 100 15.54 -6.61 15.73
C ILE A 100 14.12 -7.16 15.87
N ASP A 101 13.51 -6.95 17.04
CA ASP A 101 12.13 -7.32 17.30
C ASP A 101 11.15 -6.34 16.62
N GLU A 102 10.82 -6.62 15.35
CA GLU A 102 9.85 -5.84 14.57
C GLU A 102 8.47 -5.86 15.22
N LYS A 103 8.11 -6.98 15.87
CA LYS A 103 6.81 -7.10 16.54
C LYS A 103 6.66 -6.15 17.73
N ALA A 104 7.76 -5.91 18.47
CA ALA A 104 7.77 -4.92 19.53
C ALA A 104 7.51 -3.50 18.99
N VAL A 105 8.03 -3.18 17.79
CA VAL A 105 7.79 -1.89 17.12
C VAL A 105 6.33 -1.76 16.69
N GLU A 106 5.79 -2.78 16.01
CA GLU A 106 4.38 -2.81 15.57
C GLU A 106 3.40 -2.58 16.73
N ASN A 107 3.72 -3.11 17.92
CA ASN A 107 2.87 -2.98 19.11
C ASN A 107 3.01 -1.63 19.84
N ARG A 108 4.09 -0.89 19.59
CA ARG A 108 4.41 0.34 20.32
C ARG A 108 4.30 1.62 19.51
N ILE A 109 4.29 1.52 18.19
CA ILE A 109 4.10 2.69 17.33
C ILE A 109 2.81 3.41 17.73
N ASP A 110 2.87 4.74 17.86
CA ASP A 110 1.67 5.53 18.09
C ASP A 110 0.71 5.34 16.89
N PRO A 111 -0.50 4.81 17.09
CA PRO A 111 -1.43 4.57 16.00
C PRO A 111 -1.78 5.82 15.19
N ARG A 112 -1.62 7.01 15.77
CA ARG A 112 -1.84 8.29 15.08
C ARG A 112 -0.72 8.62 14.10
N LYS A 113 0.49 8.06 14.32
CA LYS A 113 1.69 8.26 13.50
C LYS A 113 2.00 7.07 12.58
N ASP A 114 1.30 5.96 12.75
CA ASP A 114 1.45 4.73 11.99
C ASP A 114 0.79 4.85 10.60
N LEU A 115 1.45 5.58 9.70
CA LEU A 115 0.84 5.91 8.40
C LEU A 115 0.75 4.74 7.43
N ASP A 116 1.47 3.64 7.67
CA ASP A 116 1.39 2.42 6.84
C ASP A 116 0.55 1.31 7.50
N GLY A 117 -0.17 1.64 8.59
CA GLY A 117 -1.14 0.75 9.23
C GLY A 117 -0.57 -0.57 9.71
N ILE A 118 0.66 -0.55 10.25
CA ILE A 118 1.34 -1.77 10.73
C ILE A 118 0.92 -2.18 12.13
N SER A 119 0.38 -1.23 12.92
CA SER A 119 -0.02 -1.49 14.30
C SER A 119 -1.29 -2.35 14.38
N PRO A 120 -1.41 -3.20 15.42
CA PRO A 120 -2.65 -3.92 15.69
C PRO A 120 -3.86 -3.00 15.85
N VAL A 121 -3.67 -1.78 16.34
CA VAL A 121 -4.74 -0.79 16.52
C VAL A 121 -5.29 -0.34 15.16
N ASN A 122 -4.43 0.05 14.21
CA ASN A 122 -4.88 0.45 12.88
C ASN A 122 -5.45 -0.73 12.09
N LEU A 123 -4.87 -1.93 12.22
CA LEU A 123 -5.46 -3.14 11.64
C LEU A 123 -6.88 -3.41 12.17
N ALA A 124 -7.11 -3.23 13.49
CA ALA A 124 -8.45 -3.36 14.08
C ALA A 124 -9.42 -2.28 13.55
N LYS A 125 -8.96 -1.03 13.40
CA LYS A 125 -9.76 0.05 12.80
C LYS A 125 -10.14 -0.24 11.36
N VAL A 126 -9.20 -0.72 10.54
CA VAL A 126 -9.49 -1.14 9.15
C VAL A 126 -10.52 -2.26 9.13
N TYR A 127 -10.38 -3.26 10.02
CA TYR A 127 -11.35 -4.34 10.15
C TYR A 127 -12.74 -3.83 10.53
N ALA A 128 -12.82 -2.86 11.45
CA ALA A 128 -14.08 -2.26 11.90
C ALA A 128 -14.67 -1.25 10.90
N GLY A 129 -13.94 -0.87 9.84
CA GLY A 129 -14.33 0.19 8.91
C GLY A 129 -14.23 1.60 9.51
N ASP A 130 -13.47 1.77 10.60
CA ASP A 130 -13.23 3.06 11.27
C ASP A 130 -12.27 3.93 10.45
N GLU A 131 -12.75 5.09 10.01
CA GLU A 131 -12.00 6.03 9.17
C GLU A 131 -10.92 6.80 9.93
N THR A 132 -10.88 6.74 11.24
CA THR A 132 -9.82 7.37 12.05
C THR A 132 -8.51 6.56 12.01
N GLY A 133 -8.54 5.32 11.51
CA GLY A 133 -7.35 4.51 11.30
C GLY A 133 -6.66 4.77 9.96
N TYR A 134 -5.51 4.12 9.80
CA TYR A 134 -4.75 4.09 8.56
C TYR A 134 -4.71 2.66 8.03
N ALA A 135 -5.10 2.48 6.78
CA ALA A 135 -4.88 1.22 6.09
C ALA A 135 -3.42 1.14 5.59
N PRO A 136 -2.86 -0.05 5.38
CA PRO A 136 -1.61 -0.18 4.64
C PRO A 136 -1.69 0.57 3.30
N CYS A 137 -0.70 1.41 3.03
CA CYS A 137 -0.71 2.31 1.87
C CYS A 137 -0.94 1.58 0.54
N THR A 138 -0.40 0.37 0.40
CA THR A 138 -0.62 -0.45 -0.80
C THR A 138 -2.07 -0.91 -0.92
N ALA A 139 -2.72 -1.24 0.19
CA ALA A 139 -4.12 -1.65 0.19
C ALA A 139 -5.05 -0.48 -0.18
N GLU A 140 -4.80 0.71 0.37
CA GLU A 140 -5.57 1.90 0.03
C GLU A 140 -5.31 2.34 -1.42
N ALA A 141 -4.09 2.18 -1.94
CA ALA A 141 -3.77 2.50 -3.32
C ALA A 141 -4.62 1.70 -4.33
N VAL A 142 -5.04 0.47 -4.00
CA VAL A 142 -5.99 -0.31 -4.82
C VAL A 142 -7.33 0.43 -4.92
N ILE A 143 -7.82 0.97 -3.81
CA ILE A 143 -9.08 1.72 -3.78
C ILE A 143 -8.95 3.02 -4.58
N GLU A 144 -7.86 3.76 -4.41
CA GLU A 144 -7.58 4.99 -5.17
C GLU A 144 -7.52 4.73 -6.68
N MET A 145 -6.94 3.60 -7.10
CA MET A 145 -6.92 3.20 -8.51
C MET A 145 -8.33 2.93 -9.05
N LEU A 146 -9.15 2.19 -8.30
CA LEU A 146 -10.53 1.89 -8.68
C LEU A 146 -11.40 3.15 -8.74
N ASP A 147 -11.27 4.03 -7.76
CA ASP A 147 -12.02 5.30 -7.71
C ASP A 147 -11.63 6.22 -8.87
N TYR A 148 -10.33 6.36 -9.15
CA TYR A 148 -9.85 7.17 -10.27
C TYR A 148 -10.36 6.65 -11.62
N ALA A 149 -10.44 5.34 -11.78
CA ALA A 149 -10.99 4.71 -13.00
C ALA A 149 -12.53 4.79 -13.08
N GLY A 150 -13.20 5.36 -12.09
CA GLY A 150 -14.67 5.43 -12.03
C GLY A 150 -15.33 4.07 -11.90
N VAL A 151 -14.64 3.07 -11.36
CA VAL A 151 -15.18 1.71 -11.19
C VAL A 151 -16.18 1.71 -10.02
N ASP A 152 -17.46 1.44 -10.33
CA ASP A 152 -18.46 1.24 -9.28
C ASP A 152 -18.21 -0.07 -8.54
N ILE A 153 -17.81 0.04 -7.26
CA ILE A 153 -17.49 -1.10 -6.39
C ILE A 153 -18.76 -1.68 -5.72
N LYS A 154 -19.77 -0.85 -5.50
CA LYS A 154 -20.98 -1.23 -4.76
C LYS A 154 -21.70 -2.39 -5.43
N GLY A 155 -21.95 -3.46 -4.65
CA GLY A 155 -22.66 -4.66 -5.11
C GLY A 155 -21.86 -5.56 -6.07
N ARG A 156 -20.61 -5.21 -6.40
CA ARG A 156 -19.76 -6.02 -7.28
C ARG A 156 -19.19 -7.24 -6.57
N ARG A 157 -19.04 -8.32 -7.33
CA ARG A 157 -18.26 -9.49 -6.89
C ARG A 157 -16.79 -9.19 -7.10
N VAL A 158 -16.05 -9.14 -5.99
CA VAL A 158 -14.61 -8.91 -6.00
C VAL A 158 -13.89 -10.13 -5.47
N THR A 159 -12.89 -10.62 -6.20
CA THR A 159 -11.99 -11.67 -5.69
C THR A 159 -10.62 -11.07 -5.40
N VAL A 160 -10.13 -11.30 -4.18
CA VAL A 160 -8.77 -10.93 -3.76
C VAL A 160 -7.93 -12.19 -3.69
N VAL A 161 -6.88 -12.25 -4.49
CA VAL A 161 -5.93 -13.36 -4.52
C VAL A 161 -4.77 -13.07 -3.59
N GLY A 162 -4.76 -13.69 -2.44
CA GLY A 162 -3.79 -13.44 -1.36
C GLY A 162 -4.48 -13.02 -0.06
N ARG A 163 -3.82 -13.33 1.10
CA ARG A 163 -4.38 -13.06 2.44
C ARG A 163 -3.35 -12.53 3.43
N SER A 164 -2.35 -11.79 2.94
CA SER A 164 -1.36 -11.15 3.80
C SER A 164 -2.01 -10.06 4.67
N LEU A 165 -1.35 -9.72 5.78
CA LEU A 165 -1.77 -8.60 6.63
C LEU A 165 -1.46 -7.23 6.01
N VAL A 166 -0.55 -7.21 5.05
CA VAL A 166 -0.11 -5.96 4.39
C VAL A 166 -1.03 -5.58 3.23
N ILE A 167 -1.56 -6.55 2.48
CA ILE A 167 -2.33 -6.29 1.26
C ILE A 167 -3.67 -7.01 1.28
N GLY A 168 -3.68 -8.36 1.21
CA GLY A 168 -4.89 -9.12 0.89
C GLY A 168 -6.04 -8.90 1.87
N LYS A 169 -5.80 -9.05 3.17
CA LYS A 169 -6.83 -8.83 4.20
C LYS A 169 -7.26 -7.36 4.27
N PRO A 170 -6.36 -6.36 4.33
CA PRO A 170 -6.77 -4.97 4.33
C PRO A 170 -7.58 -4.56 3.10
N VAL A 171 -7.17 -4.95 1.90
CA VAL A 171 -7.93 -4.67 0.66
C VAL A 171 -9.33 -5.27 0.74
N ALA A 172 -9.46 -6.52 1.22
CA ALA A 172 -10.76 -7.16 1.37
C ALA A 172 -11.68 -6.36 2.31
N MET A 173 -11.14 -5.85 3.44
CA MET A 173 -11.92 -5.02 4.38
C MET A 173 -12.31 -3.67 3.76
N LEU A 174 -11.39 -3.00 3.06
CA LEU A 174 -11.69 -1.73 2.39
C LEU A 174 -12.77 -1.91 1.31
N LEU A 175 -12.74 -2.99 0.54
CA LEU A 175 -13.73 -3.31 -0.47
C LEU A 175 -15.10 -3.65 0.15
N MET A 176 -15.12 -4.41 1.26
CA MET A 176 -16.37 -4.68 2.00
C MET A 176 -16.99 -3.39 2.54
N LYS A 177 -16.18 -2.46 3.06
CA LYS A 177 -16.63 -1.13 3.48
C LYS A 177 -17.28 -0.35 2.33
N ARG A 178 -16.83 -0.56 1.09
CA ARG A 178 -17.41 0.01 -0.14
C ARG A 178 -18.60 -0.81 -0.67
N ASN A 179 -19.17 -1.71 0.14
CA ASN A 179 -20.31 -2.56 -0.17
C ASN A 179 -20.06 -3.57 -1.32
N ALA A 180 -18.83 -4.01 -1.53
CA ALA A 180 -18.54 -5.12 -2.41
C ALA A 180 -18.90 -6.48 -1.77
N THR A 181 -19.20 -7.47 -2.60
CA THR A 181 -19.21 -8.88 -2.19
C THR A 181 -17.83 -9.46 -2.42
N VAL A 182 -17.07 -9.70 -1.34
CA VAL A 182 -15.64 -10.06 -1.44
C VAL A 182 -15.43 -11.54 -1.18
N THR A 183 -14.67 -12.17 -2.08
CA THR A 183 -14.13 -13.53 -1.92
C THR A 183 -12.61 -13.43 -1.78
N VAL A 184 -12.04 -14.05 -0.76
CA VAL A 184 -10.57 -14.14 -0.60
C VAL A 184 -10.11 -15.55 -0.93
N VAL A 185 -9.19 -15.66 -1.90
CA VAL A 185 -8.60 -16.94 -2.32
C VAL A 185 -7.10 -16.97 -2.01
N HIS A 186 -6.54 -18.16 -1.88
CA HIS A 186 -5.14 -18.36 -1.51
C HIS A 186 -4.65 -19.75 -1.95
N THR A 187 -3.40 -20.06 -1.79
CA THR A 187 -2.73 -21.32 -2.21
C THR A 187 -3.38 -22.62 -1.73
N LYS A 188 -4.35 -22.57 -0.81
CA LYS A 188 -5.11 -23.73 -0.31
C LYS A 188 -6.57 -23.74 -0.83
N THR A 189 -6.94 -22.76 -1.65
CA THR A 189 -8.28 -22.71 -2.26
C THR A 189 -8.38 -23.80 -3.32
N VAL A 190 -9.42 -24.60 -3.23
CA VAL A 190 -9.73 -25.63 -4.25
C VAL A 190 -10.30 -24.91 -5.45
N ASP A 191 -9.81 -25.23 -6.64
CA ASP A 191 -10.23 -24.66 -7.92
C ASP A 191 -10.27 -23.12 -7.89
N MET A 192 -9.10 -22.55 -7.57
CA MET A 192 -8.95 -21.10 -7.42
C MET A 192 -9.28 -20.35 -8.71
N ALA A 193 -8.94 -20.92 -9.87
CA ALA A 193 -9.21 -20.31 -11.18
C ALA A 193 -10.72 -20.14 -11.39
N ALA A 194 -11.52 -21.19 -11.17
CA ALA A 194 -12.98 -21.13 -11.30
C ALA A 194 -13.58 -20.09 -10.35
N THR A 195 -13.09 -19.99 -9.10
CA THR A 195 -13.56 -18.98 -8.16
C THR A 195 -13.24 -17.56 -8.67
N CYS A 196 -12.02 -17.32 -9.17
CA CYS A 196 -11.61 -16.03 -9.72
C CYS A 196 -12.41 -15.65 -10.97
N LYS A 197 -12.76 -16.62 -11.81
CA LYS A 197 -13.53 -16.41 -13.05
C LYS A 197 -14.92 -15.81 -12.84
N HIS A 198 -15.45 -15.81 -11.61
CA HIS A 198 -16.72 -15.16 -11.26
C HIS A 198 -16.56 -13.70 -10.83
N ALA A 199 -15.35 -13.20 -10.69
CA ALA A 199 -15.09 -11.84 -10.24
C ALA A 199 -15.35 -10.80 -11.34
N GLN A 200 -16.00 -9.70 -10.98
CA GLN A 200 -16.10 -8.50 -11.83
C GLN A 200 -14.88 -7.60 -11.61
N ILE A 201 -14.29 -7.68 -10.42
CA ILE A 201 -13.03 -7.03 -10.05
C ILE A 201 -12.12 -8.10 -9.45
N LEU A 202 -10.92 -8.27 -9.99
CA LEU A 202 -9.91 -9.19 -9.51
C LEU A 202 -8.71 -8.40 -8.98
N VAL A 203 -8.37 -8.59 -7.71
CA VAL A 203 -7.18 -8.00 -7.11
C VAL A 203 -6.14 -9.09 -6.92
N ALA A 204 -5.03 -9.02 -7.65
CA ALA A 204 -3.94 -9.97 -7.57
C ALA A 204 -2.88 -9.49 -6.57
N ALA A 205 -2.71 -10.24 -5.47
CA ALA A 205 -1.77 -9.98 -4.38
C ALA A 205 -1.17 -11.29 -3.84
N ALA A 206 -0.81 -12.20 -4.76
CA ALA A 206 -0.31 -13.53 -4.46
C ALA A 206 1.21 -13.56 -4.20
N GLY A 207 1.96 -12.58 -4.73
CA GLY A 207 3.42 -12.57 -4.71
C GLY A 207 4.03 -13.70 -5.55
N SER A 208 3.43 -14.00 -6.69
CA SER A 208 3.86 -15.06 -7.60
C SER A 208 3.80 -14.57 -9.05
N ALA A 209 4.97 -14.49 -9.68
CA ALA A 209 5.12 -13.94 -11.04
C ALA A 209 4.19 -14.61 -12.04
N LYS A 210 3.38 -13.81 -12.75
CA LYS A 210 2.52 -14.22 -13.85
C LYS A 210 1.61 -15.42 -13.55
N MET A 211 1.22 -15.59 -12.26
CA MET A 211 0.36 -16.70 -11.82
C MET A 211 -1.07 -16.56 -12.33
N ILE A 212 -1.57 -15.34 -12.43
CA ILE A 212 -2.94 -15.05 -12.91
C ILE A 212 -2.94 -15.04 -14.43
N LYS A 213 -3.51 -16.11 -14.99
CA LYS A 213 -3.62 -16.36 -16.42
C LYS A 213 -5.06 -16.19 -16.90
N PRO A 214 -5.35 -16.29 -18.21
CA PRO A 214 -6.69 -16.14 -18.80
C PRO A 214 -7.81 -16.91 -18.09
N GLU A 215 -7.54 -18.10 -17.59
CA GLU A 215 -8.53 -18.93 -16.89
C GLU A 215 -8.99 -18.37 -15.54
N TYR A 216 -8.25 -17.42 -14.97
CA TYR A 216 -8.61 -16.72 -13.73
C TYR A 216 -9.48 -15.48 -13.95
N VAL A 217 -9.51 -14.94 -15.17
CA VAL A 217 -10.07 -13.61 -15.44
C VAL A 217 -11.40 -13.74 -16.18
N ALA A 218 -12.47 -13.18 -15.62
CA ALA A 218 -13.77 -13.10 -16.30
C ALA A 218 -13.71 -12.12 -17.49
N ASP A 219 -14.53 -12.36 -18.51
CA ASP A 219 -14.66 -11.45 -19.63
C ASP A 219 -15.14 -10.07 -19.16
N GLY A 220 -14.44 -9.01 -19.53
CA GLY A 220 -14.74 -7.65 -19.12
C GLY A 220 -14.39 -7.31 -17.67
N ALA A 221 -13.70 -8.18 -16.92
CA ALA A 221 -13.30 -7.90 -15.55
C ALA A 221 -12.30 -6.74 -15.47
N VAL A 222 -12.33 -6.02 -14.34
CA VAL A 222 -11.28 -5.08 -13.92
C VAL A 222 -10.23 -5.86 -13.14
N VAL A 223 -8.95 -5.73 -13.52
CA VAL A 223 -7.84 -6.46 -12.91
C VAL A 223 -6.85 -5.48 -12.29
N ILE A 224 -6.70 -5.54 -10.97
CA ILE A 224 -5.74 -4.73 -10.22
C ILE A 224 -4.60 -5.62 -9.75
N ASP A 225 -3.43 -5.46 -10.37
CA ASP A 225 -2.23 -6.20 -10.03
C ASP A 225 -1.40 -5.43 -9.01
N VAL A 226 -1.21 -6.02 -7.83
CA VAL A 226 -0.44 -5.47 -6.71
C VAL A 226 0.90 -6.20 -6.55
N GLY A 227 1.08 -7.29 -7.28
CA GLY A 227 2.30 -8.09 -7.24
C GLY A 227 3.52 -7.30 -7.70
N ILE A 228 4.65 -7.53 -7.02
CA ILE A 228 5.96 -7.05 -7.45
C ILE A 228 6.89 -8.24 -7.41
N ASN A 229 7.25 -8.75 -8.58
CA ASN A 229 8.08 -9.92 -8.76
C ASN A 229 9.17 -9.63 -9.79
N VAL A 230 10.13 -10.54 -9.86
CA VAL A 230 11.14 -10.59 -10.93
C VAL A 230 10.91 -11.89 -11.69
N ASP A 231 10.77 -11.82 -13.00
CA ASP A 231 10.57 -13.02 -13.84
C ASP A 231 11.91 -13.74 -14.12
N GLU A 232 11.84 -14.84 -14.86
CA GLU A 232 13.00 -15.67 -15.20
C GLU A 232 14.07 -14.92 -16.02
N GLU A 233 13.68 -13.84 -16.69
CA GLU A 233 14.59 -12.99 -17.46
C GLU A 233 15.19 -11.84 -16.63
N GLY A 234 14.86 -11.76 -15.33
CA GLY A 234 15.30 -10.68 -14.43
C GLY A 234 14.51 -9.38 -14.60
N LYS A 235 13.37 -9.39 -15.28
CA LYS A 235 12.51 -8.23 -15.46
C LYS A 235 11.46 -8.13 -14.37
N LEU A 236 11.15 -6.89 -13.97
CA LEU A 236 10.08 -6.62 -13.03
C LEU A 236 8.72 -6.94 -13.66
N CYS A 237 7.92 -7.73 -12.97
CA CYS A 237 6.57 -8.12 -13.40
C CYS A 237 5.61 -8.22 -12.21
N GLY A 238 4.32 -8.32 -12.50
CA GLY A 238 3.27 -8.54 -11.51
C GLY A 238 2.92 -10.00 -11.29
N ASP A 239 1.82 -10.21 -10.57
CA ASP A 239 1.19 -11.52 -10.39
C ASP A 239 0.37 -11.93 -11.62
N VAL A 240 0.02 -10.97 -12.48
CA VAL A 240 -0.83 -11.17 -13.66
C VAL A 240 0.04 -11.37 -14.91
N ASP A 241 -0.29 -12.36 -15.72
CA ASP A 241 0.19 -12.47 -17.10
C ASP A 241 -0.53 -11.42 -17.95
N PHE A 242 0.02 -10.20 -17.92
CA PHE A 242 -0.65 -8.99 -18.43
C PHE A 242 -0.97 -9.06 -19.91
N GLU A 243 -0.05 -9.60 -20.71
CA GLU A 243 -0.23 -9.74 -22.15
C GLU A 243 -1.30 -10.78 -22.47
N ALA A 244 -1.32 -11.88 -21.70
CA ALA A 244 -2.26 -12.97 -21.93
C ALA A 244 -3.73 -12.58 -21.66
N ILE A 245 -3.97 -11.57 -20.81
CA ILE A 245 -5.34 -11.12 -20.47
C ILE A 245 -5.82 -9.91 -21.28
N GLU A 246 -5.01 -9.40 -22.23
CA GLU A 246 -5.29 -8.15 -22.97
C GLU A 246 -6.65 -8.15 -23.67
N ASN A 247 -7.06 -9.29 -24.21
CA ASN A 247 -8.34 -9.43 -24.93
C ASN A 247 -9.50 -9.90 -24.03
N ILE A 248 -9.30 -10.01 -22.70
CA ILE A 248 -10.28 -10.54 -21.76
C ILE A 248 -10.70 -9.47 -20.76
N ALA A 249 -9.75 -8.82 -20.11
CA ALA A 249 -10.02 -7.75 -19.14
C ALA A 249 -10.52 -6.48 -19.82
N SER A 250 -11.40 -5.71 -19.16
CA SER A 250 -11.78 -4.37 -19.58
C SER A 250 -10.74 -3.32 -19.20
N ILE A 251 -10.22 -3.42 -17.96
CA ILE A 251 -9.22 -2.52 -17.37
C ILE A 251 -8.17 -3.41 -16.68
N ALA A 252 -6.89 -3.07 -16.80
CA ALA A 252 -5.86 -3.70 -16.00
C ALA A 252 -4.72 -2.74 -15.64
N THR A 253 -4.12 -2.94 -14.45
CA THR A 253 -2.96 -2.18 -14.01
C THR A 253 -1.67 -2.88 -14.45
N PRO A 254 -0.70 -2.16 -15.04
CA PRO A 254 0.59 -2.73 -15.44
C PRO A 254 1.54 -2.85 -14.25
N VAL A 255 2.51 -3.77 -14.32
CA VAL A 255 3.65 -3.83 -13.40
C VAL A 255 4.94 -3.93 -14.24
N PRO A 256 5.83 -2.92 -14.13
CA PRO A 256 5.77 -1.72 -13.30
C PRO A 256 4.79 -0.64 -13.81
N GLY A 257 4.54 0.37 -12.97
CA GLY A 257 3.79 1.57 -13.35
C GLY A 257 2.30 1.57 -12.98
N GLY A 258 1.82 0.54 -12.29
CA GLY A 258 0.48 0.47 -11.70
C GLY A 258 0.43 0.91 -10.23
N VAL A 259 -0.16 0.08 -9.36
CA VAL A 259 -0.44 0.35 -7.94
C VAL A 259 0.79 0.85 -7.16
N GLY A 260 1.97 0.25 -7.37
CA GLY A 260 3.19 0.66 -6.68
C GLY A 260 3.60 2.13 -6.91
N SER A 261 3.12 2.77 -7.99
CA SER A 261 3.37 4.20 -8.25
C SER A 261 2.47 5.12 -7.40
N VAL A 262 1.44 4.58 -6.74
CA VAL A 262 0.45 5.34 -5.97
C VAL A 262 0.74 5.31 -4.47
N THR A 263 1.40 4.27 -3.96
CA THR A 263 1.61 4.02 -2.52
C THR A 263 2.22 5.19 -1.77
N THR A 264 3.24 5.86 -2.32
CA THR A 264 3.86 7.03 -1.69
C THR A 264 2.96 8.27 -1.69
N SER A 265 2.01 8.38 -2.63
CA SER A 265 1.00 9.45 -2.61
C SER A 265 -0.07 9.18 -1.55
N VAL A 266 -0.45 7.92 -1.34
CA VAL A 266 -1.31 7.51 -0.21
C VAL A 266 -0.62 7.78 1.13
N LEU A 267 0.68 7.49 1.26
CA LEU A 267 1.44 7.83 2.46
C LEU A 267 1.41 9.34 2.75
N ALA A 268 1.57 10.17 1.72
CA ALA A 268 1.45 11.63 1.86
C ALA A 268 0.03 12.05 2.28
N LYS A 269 -1.01 11.40 1.73
CA LYS A 269 -2.41 11.61 2.11
C LYS A 269 -2.64 11.28 3.59
N HIS A 270 -2.10 10.17 4.08
CA HIS A 270 -2.15 9.80 5.49
C HIS A 270 -1.43 10.82 6.38
N LEU A 271 -0.27 11.32 5.94
CA LEU A 271 0.48 12.34 6.68
C LEU A 271 -0.30 13.65 6.82
N VAL A 272 -0.92 14.12 5.75
CA VAL A 272 -1.76 15.32 5.77
C VAL A 272 -2.97 15.12 6.70
N LYS A 273 -3.63 13.93 6.62
CA LYS A 273 -4.70 13.56 7.54
C LYS A 273 -4.22 13.56 9.01
N ALA A 274 -3.03 13.03 9.30
CA ALA A 274 -2.46 13.03 10.65
C ALA A 274 -2.24 14.46 11.18
N ALA A 275 -1.73 15.36 10.34
CA ALA A 275 -1.51 16.75 10.72
C ALA A 275 -2.81 17.50 11.06
N HIS A 276 -3.92 17.19 10.39
CA HIS A 276 -5.23 17.74 10.74
C HIS A 276 -5.81 17.23 12.07
N MET A 277 -5.23 16.16 12.65
CA MET A 277 -5.70 15.56 13.90
C MET A 277 -4.80 15.91 15.11
N ARG A 278 -3.89 16.88 14.99
CA ARG A 278 -3.02 17.40 16.07
C ARG A 278 -3.79 17.94 17.27
#